data_3f51bb993738d80f2b1f77473b84f5a0
#
_entry.id   3f51bb993738d80f2b1f77473b84f5a0
#
_cell.length_a   1.000
_cell.length_b   1.000
_cell.length_c   1.000
_cell.angle_alpha   90.00
_cell.angle_beta   90.00
_cell.angle_gamma   90.00
#
_symmetry.space_group_name_H-M   'P 1'
#
loop_
_entity.id
_entity.type
_entity.pdbx_description
1 polymer ?
#
loop_
_entity_poly.entity_id
_entity_poly.type
_entity_poly.pdbx_seq_one_letter_code
_entity_poly.pdbx_strand_id
1 'polypeptide(L)'
;YPAGDIRFYTADVPHGDIRMKRYFSKTANDWRRMFIYCPPGYDTSKESYPVLYLQHGGGEDERGWSNQGRTDIILDNLIAKGEATPMVIVMTDGNTRDFESELLEDCIPFVEKNFRVKTDRNNRALAGLSMGGIQTLNVGIPHLDLFAYLGVFSSGWWANSRPNQSMNDTEKYYTMLKEKKSDYNTKLKLFWLSMGGKEDIAYNNCQIMMK
;
A
#
# COMPACT_ATOMS: atom_id res chain seq x y z
N TYR A 1 -6.86 3.29 -20.39
CA TYR A 1 -5.48 2.79 -20.25
C TYR A 1 -4.60 3.42 -21.34
N PRO A 2 -3.30 3.66 -21.09
CA PRO A 2 -2.41 4.19 -22.12
C PRO A 2 -2.38 3.23 -23.34
N ALA A 3 -2.60 3.77 -24.52
CA ALA A 3 -2.57 2.99 -25.75
C ALA A 3 -1.18 2.35 -25.93
N GLY A 4 -1.16 1.04 -26.18
CA GLY A 4 0.06 0.29 -26.48
C GLY A 4 0.81 -0.31 -25.29
N ASP A 5 0.40 -0.05 -24.03
CA ASP A 5 1.00 -0.73 -22.89
C ASP A 5 0.31 -2.07 -22.62
N ILE A 6 0.95 -3.16 -23.08
CA ILE A 6 0.42 -4.53 -22.95
C ILE A 6 0.44 -5.06 -21.50
N ARG A 7 1.11 -4.39 -20.57
CA ARG A 7 1.19 -4.83 -19.17
C ARG A 7 -0.16 -4.81 -18.47
N PHE A 8 -1.08 -3.98 -18.95
CA PHE A 8 -2.44 -3.87 -18.43
C PHE A 8 -3.42 -4.90 -19.00
N TYR A 9 -3.02 -5.66 -20.01
CA TYR A 9 -3.88 -6.63 -20.66
C TYR A 9 -3.59 -8.03 -20.14
N THR A 10 -4.62 -8.87 -20.08
CA THR A 10 -4.49 -10.28 -19.77
C THR A 10 -3.65 -10.94 -20.86
N ALA A 11 -2.52 -11.53 -20.48
CA ALA A 11 -1.65 -12.29 -21.36
C ALA A 11 -1.86 -13.80 -21.11
N ASP A 12 -1.39 -14.63 -22.04
CA ASP A 12 -1.38 -16.09 -21.87
C ASP A 12 -0.18 -16.50 -20.99
N VAL A 13 -0.34 -16.28 -19.70
CA VAL A 13 0.67 -16.58 -18.66
C VAL A 13 -0.03 -17.21 -17.45
N PRO A 14 0.69 -17.88 -16.55
CA PRO A 14 0.09 -18.33 -15.29
C PRO A 14 -0.51 -17.16 -14.52
N HIS A 15 -1.74 -17.31 -14.06
CA HIS A 15 -2.46 -16.29 -13.31
C HIS A 15 -2.57 -16.63 -11.83
N GLY A 16 -2.46 -15.59 -11.01
CA GLY A 16 -2.90 -15.60 -9.62
C GLY A 16 -4.40 -15.45 -9.49
N ASP A 17 -4.88 -15.33 -8.26
CA ASP A 17 -6.31 -15.13 -7.98
C ASP A 17 -6.54 -14.06 -6.92
N ILE A 18 -7.70 -13.43 -7.01
CA ILE A 18 -8.19 -12.46 -6.01
C ILE A 18 -9.15 -13.17 -5.07
N ARG A 19 -8.85 -13.14 -3.77
CA ARG A 19 -9.66 -13.75 -2.69
C ARG A 19 -10.31 -12.67 -1.85
N MET A 20 -11.63 -12.62 -1.86
CA MET A 20 -12.37 -11.79 -0.92
C MET A 20 -12.42 -12.46 0.45
N LYS A 21 -11.96 -11.75 1.47
CA LYS A 21 -12.03 -12.18 2.88
C LYS A 21 -12.78 -11.17 3.73
N ARG A 22 -13.49 -11.68 4.71
CA ARG A 22 -14.10 -10.87 5.77
C ARG A 22 -13.38 -11.14 7.08
N TYR A 23 -13.18 -10.12 7.85
CA TYR A 23 -12.63 -10.19 9.20
C TYR A 23 -13.40 -9.24 10.11
N PHE A 24 -13.45 -9.56 11.39
CA PHE A 24 -13.99 -8.64 12.37
C PHE A 24 -12.86 -7.72 12.82
N SER A 25 -13.00 -6.42 12.53
CA SER A 25 -12.10 -5.40 13.04
C SER A 25 -12.54 -5.02 14.46
N LYS A 26 -11.65 -5.22 15.42
CA LYS A 26 -11.88 -4.77 16.81
C LYS A 26 -11.79 -3.25 16.90
N THR A 27 -10.89 -2.67 16.11
CA THR A 27 -10.69 -1.22 16.03
C THR A 27 -11.94 -0.50 15.52
N ALA A 28 -12.53 -1.00 14.42
CA ALA A 28 -13.77 -0.44 13.88
C ALA A 28 -15.02 -0.94 14.58
N ASN A 29 -14.92 -2.00 15.40
CA ASN A 29 -16.03 -2.74 16.00
C ASN A 29 -17.08 -3.17 14.96
N ASP A 30 -16.61 -3.67 13.80
CA ASP A 30 -17.47 -4.04 12.68
C ASP A 30 -16.82 -5.11 11.80
N TRP A 31 -17.64 -5.79 10.99
CA TRP A 31 -17.18 -6.68 9.95
C TRP A 31 -16.63 -5.90 8.77
N ARG A 32 -15.34 -6.10 8.50
CA ARG A 32 -14.62 -5.47 7.41
C ARG A 32 -14.29 -6.49 6.32
N ARG A 33 -13.94 -5.99 5.15
CA ARG A 33 -13.63 -6.80 3.98
C ARG A 33 -12.28 -6.39 3.40
N MET A 34 -11.55 -7.36 2.86
CA MET A 34 -10.33 -7.14 2.10
C MET A 34 -10.30 -8.04 0.86
N PHE A 35 -9.66 -7.58 -0.19
CA PHE A 35 -9.29 -8.39 -1.35
C PHE A 35 -7.80 -8.73 -1.27
N ILE A 36 -7.47 -10.00 -1.49
CA ILE A 36 -6.11 -10.50 -1.38
C ILE A 36 -5.75 -11.20 -2.68
N TYR A 37 -4.78 -10.64 -3.38
CA TYR A 37 -4.16 -11.31 -4.51
C TYR A 37 -3.15 -12.34 -4.01
N CYS A 38 -3.27 -13.57 -4.50
CA CYS A 38 -2.31 -14.64 -4.30
C CYS A 38 -1.62 -14.95 -5.65
N PRO A 39 -0.27 -15.01 -5.71
CA PRO A 39 0.44 -15.17 -6.97
C PRO A 39 0.22 -16.54 -7.61
N PRO A 40 0.55 -16.69 -8.91
CA PRO A 40 0.47 -17.98 -9.59
C PRO A 40 1.17 -19.09 -8.82
N GLY A 41 0.51 -20.25 -8.71
CA GLY A 41 1.05 -21.40 -7.98
C GLY A 41 0.93 -21.32 -6.45
N TYR A 42 0.30 -20.30 -5.90
CA TYR A 42 0.16 -20.11 -4.45
C TYR A 42 -0.39 -21.35 -3.76
N ASP A 43 -1.46 -21.99 -4.24
CA ASP A 43 -2.11 -23.12 -3.55
C ASP A 43 -1.30 -24.41 -3.59
N THR A 44 -0.47 -24.60 -4.61
CA THR A 44 0.38 -25.78 -4.77
C THR A 44 1.75 -25.63 -4.11
N SER A 45 2.18 -24.39 -3.86
CA SER A 45 3.44 -24.08 -3.18
C SER A 45 3.29 -24.16 -1.66
N LYS A 46 4.38 -24.46 -0.97
CA LYS A 46 4.51 -24.34 0.50
C LYS A 46 5.28 -23.09 0.91
N GLU A 47 5.73 -22.29 -0.06
CA GLU A 47 6.53 -21.10 0.17
C GLU A 47 5.72 -19.98 0.87
N SER A 48 6.42 -19.18 1.64
CA SER A 48 5.91 -17.91 2.16
C SER A 48 6.38 -16.76 1.29
N TYR A 49 5.49 -15.82 1.02
CA TYR A 49 5.67 -14.74 0.06
C TYR A 49 5.87 -13.38 0.74
N PRO A 50 6.65 -12.46 0.17
CA PRO A 50 6.57 -11.06 0.57
C PRO A 50 5.14 -10.54 0.48
N VAL A 51 4.81 -9.50 1.24
CA VAL A 51 3.46 -8.92 1.27
C VAL A 51 3.49 -7.42 1.02
N LEU A 52 2.62 -6.96 0.15
CA LEU A 52 2.32 -5.56 -0.10
C LEU A 52 0.92 -5.24 0.42
N TYR A 53 0.82 -4.33 1.38
CA TYR A 53 -0.44 -3.70 1.78
C TYR A 53 -0.66 -2.48 0.87
N LEU A 54 -1.74 -2.51 0.07
CA LEU A 54 -1.99 -1.53 -1.00
C LEU A 54 -3.31 -0.82 -0.79
N GLN A 55 -3.25 0.49 -0.53
CA GLN A 55 -4.41 1.29 -0.13
C GLN A 55 -4.97 2.11 -1.28
N HIS A 56 -6.29 2.14 -1.40
CA HIS A 56 -7.03 2.89 -2.40
C HIS A 56 -7.09 4.40 -2.10
N GLY A 57 -7.54 5.19 -3.07
CA GLY A 57 -7.77 6.63 -2.93
C GLY A 57 -9.11 6.98 -2.27
N GLY A 58 -9.31 8.25 -1.95
CA GLY A 58 -10.59 8.74 -1.42
C GLY A 58 -11.74 8.50 -2.40
N GLY A 59 -12.88 8.04 -1.89
CA GLY A 59 -14.06 7.70 -2.70
C GLY A 59 -14.04 6.33 -3.35
N GLU A 60 -13.00 5.53 -3.11
CA GLU A 60 -12.88 4.14 -3.54
C GLU A 60 -13.06 3.19 -2.35
N ASP A 61 -12.84 1.90 -2.59
CA ASP A 61 -12.86 0.84 -1.60
C ASP A 61 -11.78 -0.23 -1.90
N GLU A 62 -11.79 -1.33 -1.18
CA GLU A 62 -10.83 -2.43 -1.32
C GLU A 62 -10.80 -3.09 -2.73
N ARG A 63 -11.74 -2.76 -3.60
CA ARG A 63 -11.81 -3.27 -4.99
C ARG A 63 -11.07 -2.39 -5.99
N GLY A 64 -10.76 -1.14 -5.63
CA GLY A 64 -10.22 -0.15 -6.56
C GLY A 64 -8.98 -0.65 -7.30
N TRP A 65 -8.03 -1.18 -6.59
CA TRP A 65 -6.77 -1.66 -7.18
C TRP A 65 -6.92 -2.91 -8.06
N SER A 66 -7.81 -3.83 -7.71
CA SER A 66 -8.07 -5.01 -8.55
C SER A 66 -8.94 -4.67 -9.77
N ASN A 67 -10.02 -3.92 -9.58
CA ASN A 67 -10.98 -3.64 -10.66
C ASN A 67 -10.47 -2.57 -11.64
N GLN A 68 -10.00 -1.43 -11.11
CA GLN A 68 -9.55 -0.30 -11.92
C GLN A 68 -8.05 -0.36 -12.18
N GLY A 69 -7.26 -0.64 -11.14
CA GLY A 69 -5.81 -0.70 -11.21
C GLY A 69 -5.27 -1.94 -11.89
N ARG A 70 -6.07 -3.01 -12.03
CA ARG A 70 -5.70 -4.30 -12.64
C ARG A 70 -4.39 -4.85 -12.07
N THR A 71 -4.22 -4.69 -10.78
CA THR A 71 -2.96 -5.02 -10.08
C THR A 71 -2.59 -6.49 -10.21
N ASP A 72 -3.58 -7.38 -10.19
CA ASP A 72 -3.44 -8.81 -10.42
C ASP A 72 -2.82 -9.12 -11.79
N ILE A 73 -3.41 -8.60 -12.86
CA ILE A 73 -2.96 -8.83 -14.23
C ILE A 73 -1.56 -8.23 -14.47
N ILE A 74 -1.33 -7.02 -13.96
CA ILE A 74 -0.02 -6.38 -14.08
C ILE A 74 1.04 -7.23 -13.39
N LEU A 75 0.76 -7.72 -12.18
CA LEU A 75 1.72 -8.50 -11.42
C LEU A 75 1.94 -9.88 -12.05
N ASP A 76 0.89 -10.57 -12.53
CA ASP A 76 1.03 -11.83 -13.27
C ASP A 76 1.96 -11.69 -14.46
N ASN A 77 1.75 -10.64 -15.28
CA ASN A 77 2.59 -10.37 -16.45
C ASN A 77 4.05 -10.08 -16.08
N LEU A 78 4.29 -9.33 -15.00
CA LEU A 78 5.64 -9.02 -14.53
C LEU A 78 6.33 -10.24 -13.92
N ILE A 79 5.61 -11.07 -13.18
CA ILE A 79 6.13 -12.33 -12.63
C ILE A 79 6.53 -13.27 -13.76
N ALA A 80 5.68 -13.45 -14.78
CA ALA A 80 5.96 -14.33 -15.90
C ALA A 80 7.19 -13.90 -16.70
N LYS A 81 7.50 -12.59 -16.75
CA LYS A 81 8.71 -12.04 -17.37
C LYS A 81 9.94 -12.09 -16.47
N GLY A 82 9.81 -12.47 -15.20
CA GLY A 82 10.90 -12.37 -14.20
C GLY A 82 11.23 -10.94 -13.77
N GLU A 83 10.34 -9.98 -14.03
CA GLU A 83 10.50 -8.56 -13.68
C GLU A 83 9.95 -8.22 -12.28
N ALA A 84 9.18 -9.11 -11.69
CA ALA A 84 8.69 -8.98 -10.31
C ALA A 84 8.83 -10.29 -9.53
N THR A 85 9.15 -10.16 -8.25
CA THR A 85 9.09 -11.29 -7.31
C THR A 85 7.63 -11.63 -7.00
N PRO A 86 7.23 -12.92 -7.04
CA PRO A 86 5.90 -13.33 -6.58
C PRO A 86 5.63 -12.83 -5.17
N MET A 87 4.49 -12.16 -4.96
CA MET A 87 4.11 -11.60 -3.66
C MET A 87 2.59 -11.68 -3.45
N VAL A 88 2.18 -11.64 -2.20
CA VAL A 88 0.79 -11.44 -1.81
C VAL A 88 0.51 -9.93 -1.79
N ILE A 89 -0.63 -9.50 -2.35
CA ILE A 89 -1.09 -8.11 -2.23
C ILE A 89 -2.37 -8.08 -1.43
N VAL A 90 -2.41 -7.26 -0.39
CA VAL A 90 -3.55 -7.08 0.50
C VAL A 90 -4.15 -5.69 0.26
N MET A 91 -5.37 -5.66 -0.25
CA MET A 91 -6.13 -4.45 -0.53
C MET A 91 -7.25 -4.35 0.50
N THR A 92 -7.13 -3.42 1.45
CA THR A 92 -8.13 -3.21 2.50
C THR A 92 -9.03 -2.02 2.18
N ASP A 93 -10.18 -1.95 2.82
CA ASP A 93 -10.98 -0.74 2.80
C ASP A 93 -10.38 0.27 3.78
N GLY A 94 -9.74 1.30 3.24
CA GLY A 94 -9.10 2.37 4.01
C GLY A 94 -10.07 3.41 4.60
N ASN A 95 -11.38 3.26 4.34
CA ASN A 95 -12.41 4.17 4.86
C ASN A 95 -12.74 3.84 6.32
N THR A 96 -11.82 4.18 7.21
CA THR A 96 -11.93 3.95 8.66
C THR A 96 -11.45 5.19 9.42
N ARG A 97 -11.87 5.32 10.67
CA ARG A 97 -11.46 6.47 11.52
C ARG A 97 -10.03 6.35 12.00
N ASP A 98 -9.60 5.14 12.30
CA ASP A 98 -8.26 4.82 12.78
C ASP A 98 -7.66 3.72 11.92
N PHE A 99 -7.11 4.14 10.79
CA PHE A 99 -6.50 3.23 9.83
C PHE A 99 -5.22 2.58 10.40
N GLU A 100 -4.44 3.32 11.19
CA GLU A 100 -3.21 2.82 11.77
C GLU A 100 -3.50 1.62 12.67
N SER A 101 -4.34 1.78 13.68
CA SER A 101 -4.70 0.68 14.58
C SER A 101 -5.38 -0.47 13.84
N GLU A 102 -6.28 -0.21 12.89
CA GLU A 102 -6.93 -1.27 12.11
C GLU A 102 -5.92 -2.05 11.27
N LEU A 103 -4.97 -1.39 10.62
CA LEU A 103 -3.94 -2.08 9.84
C LEU A 103 -3.03 -2.93 10.73
N LEU A 104 -2.56 -2.35 11.85
CA LEU A 104 -1.54 -2.98 12.68
C LEU A 104 -2.11 -4.06 13.61
N GLU A 105 -3.30 -3.86 14.15
CA GLU A 105 -3.87 -4.72 15.20
C GLU A 105 -4.89 -5.74 14.65
N ASP A 106 -5.53 -5.44 13.50
CA ASP A 106 -6.55 -6.32 12.92
C ASP A 106 -6.10 -6.92 11.58
N CYS A 107 -5.71 -6.10 10.59
CA CYS A 107 -5.44 -6.58 9.23
C CYS A 107 -4.16 -7.43 9.14
N ILE A 108 -3.03 -6.91 9.62
CA ILE A 108 -1.74 -7.62 9.55
C ILE A 108 -1.83 -8.97 10.29
N PRO A 109 -2.30 -9.04 11.55
CA PRO A 109 -2.45 -10.32 12.25
C PRO A 109 -3.41 -11.29 11.55
N PHE A 110 -4.50 -10.80 10.95
CA PHE A 110 -5.41 -11.63 10.18
C PHE A 110 -4.72 -12.26 8.96
N VAL A 111 -3.98 -11.44 8.20
CA VAL A 111 -3.25 -11.90 7.00
C VAL A 111 -2.18 -12.93 7.39
N GLU A 112 -1.36 -12.64 8.37
CA GLU A 112 -0.27 -13.52 8.82
C GLU A 112 -0.79 -14.87 9.36
N LYS A 113 -1.96 -14.88 9.98
CA LYS A 113 -2.61 -16.11 10.46
C LYS A 113 -3.19 -16.98 9.33
N ASN A 114 -3.69 -16.35 8.25
CA ASN A 114 -4.51 -17.05 7.26
C ASN A 114 -3.83 -17.24 5.90
N PHE A 115 -2.69 -16.55 5.66
CA PHE A 115 -1.95 -16.60 4.40
C PHE A 115 -0.47 -16.87 4.65
N ARG A 116 0.17 -17.54 3.69
CA ARG A 116 1.61 -17.79 3.74
C ARG A 116 2.39 -16.56 3.32
N VAL A 117 2.56 -15.64 4.25
CA VAL A 117 3.36 -14.42 4.08
C VAL A 117 4.58 -14.43 5.00
N LYS A 118 5.65 -13.77 4.56
CA LYS A 118 6.82 -13.51 5.39
C LYS A 118 6.49 -12.33 6.31
N THR A 119 6.75 -12.50 7.62
CA THR A 119 6.27 -11.57 8.65
C THR A 119 7.29 -10.50 9.04
N ASP A 120 8.53 -10.63 8.55
CA ASP A 120 9.57 -9.65 8.84
C ASP A 120 9.45 -8.38 7.98
N ARG A 121 9.97 -7.28 8.49
CA ARG A 121 9.92 -5.98 7.84
C ARG A 121 10.53 -5.94 6.43
N ASN A 122 11.56 -6.76 6.19
CA ASN A 122 12.27 -6.77 4.89
C ASN A 122 11.45 -7.41 3.77
N ASN A 123 10.34 -8.02 4.12
CA ASN A 123 9.39 -8.65 3.23
C ASN A 123 8.00 -8.00 3.29
N ARG A 124 7.88 -6.85 3.96
CA ARG A 124 6.60 -6.12 4.10
C ARG A 124 6.70 -4.72 3.51
N ALA A 125 5.77 -4.42 2.61
CA ALA A 125 5.62 -3.12 1.97
C ALA A 125 4.25 -2.52 2.30
N LEU A 126 4.19 -1.18 2.34
CA LEU A 126 2.96 -0.42 2.44
C LEU A 126 2.95 0.63 1.33
N ALA A 127 1.87 0.70 0.56
CA ALA A 127 1.72 1.68 -0.51
C ALA A 127 0.28 2.14 -0.66
N GLY A 128 0.08 3.30 -1.27
CA GLY A 128 -1.27 3.81 -1.51
C GLY A 128 -1.36 5.03 -2.39
N LEU A 129 -2.56 5.23 -2.92
CA LEU A 129 -2.93 6.34 -3.79
C LEU A 129 -3.68 7.42 -2.99
N SER A 130 -3.34 8.69 -3.16
CA SER A 130 -4.08 9.83 -2.60
C SER A 130 -4.33 9.66 -1.08
N MET A 131 -5.54 9.43 -0.62
CA MET A 131 -5.86 9.11 0.77
C MET A 131 -4.99 7.95 1.29
N GLY A 132 -4.87 6.87 0.52
CA GLY A 132 -4.01 5.72 0.85
C GLY A 132 -2.52 6.08 0.92
N GLY A 133 -2.08 7.08 0.16
CA GLY A 133 -0.72 7.62 0.25
C GLY A 133 -0.47 8.37 1.55
N ILE A 134 -1.46 9.16 2.03
CA ILE A 134 -1.40 9.78 3.37
C ILE A 134 -1.36 8.70 4.46
N GLN A 135 -2.20 7.68 4.34
CA GLN A 135 -2.21 6.54 5.26
C GLN A 135 -0.86 5.82 5.28
N THR A 136 -0.27 5.61 4.09
CA THR A 136 1.08 5.03 3.95
C THR A 136 2.13 5.85 4.70
N LEU A 137 2.09 7.17 4.57
CA LEU A 137 3.02 8.06 5.26
C LEU A 137 2.81 8.04 6.78
N ASN A 138 1.54 8.17 7.21
CA ASN A 138 1.18 8.26 8.63
C ASN A 138 1.52 6.98 9.40
N VAL A 139 1.43 5.81 8.75
CA VAL A 139 1.77 4.52 9.35
C VAL A 139 3.23 4.15 9.10
N GLY A 140 3.70 4.26 7.86
CA GLY A 140 5.02 3.76 7.48
C GLY A 140 6.17 4.54 8.10
N ILE A 141 6.03 5.85 8.25
CA ILE A 141 7.08 6.70 8.84
C ILE A 141 7.30 6.41 10.34
N PRO A 142 6.28 6.30 11.19
CA PRO A 142 6.48 5.89 12.58
C PRO A 142 6.96 4.45 12.76
N HIS A 143 6.56 3.53 11.86
CA HIS A 143 6.74 2.09 12.03
C HIS A 143 7.79 1.48 11.09
N LEU A 144 9.02 2.02 11.11
CA LEU A 144 10.16 1.49 10.34
C LEU A 144 10.60 0.08 10.78
N ASP A 145 10.17 -0.36 11.94
CA ASP A 145 10.35 -1.72 12.45
C ASP A 145 9.42 -2.73 11.75
N LEU A 146 8.33 -2.25 11.14
CA LEU A 146 7.34 -3.09 10.46
C LEU A 146 7.46 -3.06 8.94
N PHE A 147 7.89 -1.95 8.35
CA PHE A 147 7.93 -1.76 6.89
C PHE A 147 9.32 -1.34 6.41
N ALA A 148 9.83 -2.01 5.38
CA ALA A 148 11.09 -1.64 4.72
C ALA A 148 10.86 -0.92 3.38
N TYR A 149 9.64 -0.93 2.84
CA TYR A 149 9.29 -0.37 1.55
C TYR A 149 8.03 0.46 1.68
N LEU A 150 8.08 1.70 1.24
CA LEU A 150 6.94 2.62 1.23
C LEU A 150 6.72 3.16 -0.18
N GLY A 151 5.47 3.16 -0.64
CA GLY A 151 5.06 3.68 -1.94
C GLY A 151 3.93 4.70 -1.82
N VAL A 152 4.16 5.92 -2.28
CA VAL A 152 3.20 7.02 -2.21
C VAL A 152 2.88 7.49 -3.62
N PHE A 153 1.62 7.35 -4.03
CA PHE A 153 1.16 7.66 -5.39
C PHE A 153 0.18 8.84 -5.35
N SER A 154 0.46 9.89 -6.10
CA SER A 154 -0.35 11.11 -6.20
C SER A 154 -0.87 11.61 -4.86
N SER A 155 0.05 11.80 -3.90
CA SER A 155 -0.26 12.10 -2.52
C SER A 155 0.84 12.94 -1.86
N GLY A 156 0.85 12.97 -0.56
CA GLY A 156 1.77 13.71 0.28
C GLY A 156 1.00 14.30 1.46
N TRP A 157 1.70 14.82 2.48
CA TRP A 157 1.04 15.57 3.54
C TRP A 157 0.57 16.92 3.03
N TRP A 158 -0.71 17.21 3.18
CA TRP A 158 -1.31 18.45 2.69
C TRP A 158 -0.92 19.61 3.59
N ALA A 159 0.00 20.42 3.15
CA ALA A 159 0.55 21.52 3.94
C ALA A 159 -0.48 22.66 4.23
N ASN A 160 -1.57 22.80 3.46
CA ASN A 160 -2.40 24.00 3.53
C ASN A 160 -3.89 23.80 3.14
N SER A 161 -4.46 22.61 3.13
CA SER A 161 -5.68 22.48 2.34
C SER A 161 -7.00 22.19 3.04
N ARG A 162 -7.08 22.17 4.37
CA ARG A 162 -8.40 22.15 5.05
C ARG A 162 -8.33 22.87 6.39
N PRO A 163 -9.27 23.81 6.67
CA PRO A 163 -9.31 24.60 7.92
C PRO A 163 -9.48 23.78 9.20
N ASN A 164 -9.86 22.49 9.09
CA ASN A 164 -10.14 21.60 10.22
C ASN A 164 -9.16 20.42 10.33
N GLN A 165 -8.14 20.33 9.48
CA GLN A 165 -7.09 19.34 9.65
C GLN A 165 -5.97 19.99 10.45
N SER A 166 -5.72 19.47 11.65
CA SER A 166 -4.71 20.02 12.56
C SER A 166 -3.34 20.06 11.86
N MET A 167 -2.81 21.26 11.66
CA MET A 167 -1.42 21.47 11.20
C MET A 167 -0.42 20.76 12.13
N ASN A 168 -0.79 20.54 13.39
CA ASN A 168 0.02 19.85 14.40
C ASN A 168 0.32 18.39 14.03
N ASP A 169 -0.56 17.71 13.29
CA ASP A 169 -0.34 16.31 12.96
C ASP A 169 0.72 16.12 11.87
N THR A 170 0.79 17.02 10.90
CA THR A 170 1.81 16.95 9.85
C THR A 170 3.18 17.34 10.36
N GLU A 171 3.28 18.36 11.21
CA GLU A 171 4.53 18.84 11.79
C GLU A 171 5.27 17.75 12.58
N LYS A 172 4.54 16.89 13.32
CA LYS A 172 5.17 15.78 14.03
C LYS A 172 5.94 14.84 13.10
N TYR A 173 5.38 14.55 11.92
CA TYR A 173 6.05 13.65 10.95
C TYR A 173 7.29 14.31 10.32
N TYR A 174 7.22 15.60 9.99
CA TYR A 174 8.39 16.33 9.51
C TYR A 174 9.50 16.40 10.57
N THR A 175 9.12 16.60 11.83
CA THR A 175 10.04 16.56 12.96
C THR A 175 10.70 15.19 13.08
N MET A 176 9.91 14.10 13.02
CA MET A 176 10.44 12.74 13.04
C MET A 176 11.44 12.48 11.89
N LEU A 177 11.10 12.93 10.68
CA LEU A 177 12.00 12.77 9.53
C LEU A 177 13.33 13.50 9.72
N LYS A 178 13.31 14.71 10.27
CA LYS A 178 14.53 15.48 10.55
C LYS A 178 15.37 14.84 11.65
N GLU A 179 14.75 14.48 12.77
CA GLU A 179 15.43 13.94 13.95
C GLU A 179 16.01 12.53 13.70
N LYS A 180 15.30 11.70 12.94
CA LYS A 180 15.66 10.30 12.69
C LYS A 180 16.17 10.05 11.27
N LYS A 181 16.73 11.08 10.61
CA LYS A 181 17.19 11.01 9.20
C LYS A 181 18.10 9.80 8.94
N SER A 182 19.03 9.51 9.85
CA SER A 182 19.92 8.36 9.73
C SER A 182 19.16 7.04 9.73
N ASP A 183 18.16 6.91 10.60
CA ASP A 183 17.33 5.70 10.69
C ASP A 183 16.54 5.46 9.41
N TYR A 184 15.92 6.50 8.84
CA TYR A 184 15.18 6.38 7.58
C TYR A 184 16.08 5.94 6.44
N ASN A 185 17.26 6.55 6.31
CA ASN A 185 18.22 6.24 5.25
C ASN A 185 18.82 4.83 5.38
N THR A 186 18.89 4.27 6.58
CA THR A 186 19.45 2.94 6.81
C THR A 186 18.39 1.83 6.83
N LYS A 187 17.20 2.14 7.31
CA LYS A 187 16.13 1.15 7.48
C LYS A 187 15.22 1.02 6.26
N LEU A 188 14.88 2.12 5.56
CA LEU A 188 14.09 2.02 4.34
C LEU A 188 14.94 1.47 3.20
N LYS A 189 14.49 0.41 2.57
CA LYS A 189 15.07 -0.14 1.34
C LYS A 189 14.52 0.57 0.10
N LEU A 190 13.29 1.05 0.19
CA LEU A 190 12.66 1.87 -0.84
C LEU A 190 11.69 2.86 -0.20
N PHE A 191 11.81 4.12 -0.59
CA PHE A 191 10.77 5.12 -0.45
C PHE A 191 10.46 5.67 -1.84
N TRP A 192 9.33 5.22 -2.39
CA TRP A 192 8.89 5.62 -3.72
C TRP A 192 7.84 6.72 -3.61
N LEU A 193 8.07 7.83 -4.29
CA LEU A 193 7.11 8.92 -4.41
C LEU A 193 6.86 9.20 -5.89
N SER A 194 5.62 9.11 -6.32
CA SER A 194 5.22 9.42 -7.69
C SER A 194 3.93 10.23 -7.74
N MET A 195 3.78 10.98 -8.82
CA MET A 195 2.63 11.81 -9.10
C MET A 195 2.41 11.88 -10.61
N GLY A 196 1.24 12.31 -11.03
CA GLY A 196 0.98 12.71 -12.41
C GLY A 196 1.72 14.00 -12.78
N GLY A 197 1.39 14.57 -13.93
CA GLY A 197 1.91 15.86 -14.35
C GLY A 197 1.38 17.02 -13.50
N LYS A 198 1.60 18.25 -13.96
CA LYS A 198 1.17 19.49 -13.26
C LYS A 198 -0.35 19.57 -13.01
N GLU A 199 -1.12 18.78 -13.74
CA GLU A 199 -2.59 18.68 -13.60
C GLU A 199 -3.01 17.74 -12.45
N ASP A 200 -2.07 17.00 -11.86
CA ASP A 200 -2.34 16.16 -10.68
C ASP A 200 -2.63 17.05 -9.47
N ILE A 201 -3.74 16.79 -8.79
CA ILE A 201 -4.15 17.55 -7.59
C ILE A 201 -3.13 17.46 -6.46
N ALA A 202 -2.33 16.40 -6.41
CA ALA A 202 -1.28 16.18 -5.42
C ALA A 202 0.09 16.76 -5.86
N TYR A 203 0.21 17.34 -7.06
CA TYR A 203 1.48 17.78 -7.61
C TYR A 203 2.27 18.66 -6.64
N ASN A 204 1.63 19.71 -6.12
CA ASN A 204 2.29 20.64 -5.21
C ASN A 204 2.71 19.99 -3.89
N ASN A 205 1.90 19.07 -3.35
CA ASN A 205 2.24 18.35 -2.11
C ASN A 205 3.43 17.43 -2.31
N CYS A 206 3.47 16.70 -3.41
CA CYS A 206 4.62 15.87 -3.76
C CYS A 206 5.89 16.73 -3.92
N GLN A 207 5.79 17.90 -4.57
CA GLN A 207 6.93 18.83 -4.72
C GLN A 207 7.44 19.36 -3.38
N ILE A 208 6.55 19.60 -2.42
CA ILE A 208 6.94 20.05 -1.06
C ILE A 208 7.67 18.92 -0.33
N MET A 209 7.18 17.69 -0.43
CA MET A 209 7.81 16.53 0.24
C MET A 209 9.17 16.15 -0.35
N MET A 210 9.44 16.48 -1.62
CA MET A 210 10.70 16.20 -2.30
C MET A 210 11.82 17.19 -1.96
N LYS A 211 11.53 18.27 -1.24
CA LYS A 211 12.49 19.29 -0.76
C LYS A 211 12.96 19.00 0.65
#